data_a2baa8e029ddf09c753cd8ca07bbe727
#
_entry.id   a2baa8e029ddf09c753cd8ca07bbe727
#
_cell.length_a   1.000
_cell.length_b   1.000
_cell.length_c   1.000
_cell.angle_alpha   90.00
_cell.angle_beta   90.00
_cell.angle_gamma   90.00
#
_symmetry.space_group_name_H-M   'P 1'
#
loop_
_entity.id
_entity.type
_entity.pdbx_description
1 polymer ?
#
loop_
_entity_poly.entity_id
_entity_poly.type
_entity_poly.pdbx_seq_one_letter_code
_entity_poly.pdbx_strand_id
1 'polypeptide(L)'
;MAELADALDLGSSAARRMGSSPFIRTRIYELLKGSLQCWHCQEEELCSSFCYIFRKEVFLLRWAKVSIKSRKSEADVVATLFDDIGACGVEIDDPTLSPADWAIVDWAVPPEGKQGVAEDDPVVTVTSYFADDAELAGRIEQLKDELVKFAKRSGTAYKADDVLTEIVDDKDWVDNWKKYFHTVKIGKKIIIQPAWEVYAKKDNDIVIKLDPGAAFGTGTHATTALCIQALEDILHPGMRVFDVGTGSGVLAVTAAKLGAGEVVAMDYDAVAVRTVRENAERNQVENIVKTGKSNLLANFTGRADLIVANIIADLDIRLFETAADYLEDGGKVLVSGIITERTADVRMAAREKGFKLLRLYGAKGWAAALFTREHL
;
A
#
# COMPACT_ATOMS: atom_id res chain seq x y z
N MET A 1 27.14 14.90 5.17
CA MET A 1 26.80 15.31 3.78
C MET A 1 27.15 14.23 2.76
N ALA A 2 28.27 13.50 2.88
CA ALA A 2 28.57 12.35 2.01
C ALA A 2 27.72 11.11 2.30
N GLU A 3 27.33 10.88 3.55
CA GLU A 3 26.45 9.75 3.93
C GLU A 3 24.97 9.92 3.53
N LEU A 4 24.54 11.14 3.20
CA LEU A 4 23.19 11.39 2.68
C LEU A 4 23.06 10.99 1.20
N ALA A 5 24.14 11.00 0.43
CA ALA A 5 24.15 10.63 -0.98
C ALA A 5 24.03 9.10 -1.17
N ASP A 6 24.66 8.31 -0.27
CA ASP A 6 24.60 6.84 -0.33
C ASP A 6 23.24 6.24 0.09
N ALA A 7 22.44 6.99 0.86
CA ALA A 7 21.09 6.57 1.24
C ALA A 7 20.04 6.76 0.11
N LEU A 8 20.37 7.54 -0.92
CA LEU A 8 19.49 7.82 -2.06
C LEU A 8 19.73 6.89 -3.25
N ASP A 9 20.78 6.06 -3.21
CA ASP A 9 21.14 5.15 -4.32
C ASP A 9 20.54 3.73 -4.15
N LEU A 10 19.33 3.64 -3.60
CA LEU A 10 18.54 2.41 -3.64
C LEU A 10 17.87 2.31 -5.02
N GLY A 11 18.52 1.51 -5.84
CA GLY A 11 18.27 1.20 -7.24
C GLY A 11 16.87 1.46 -7.80
N SER A 12 16.85 2.18 -8.88
CA SER A 12 15.74 2.60 -9.74
C SER A 12 14.77 1.50 -10.23
N SER A 13 14.98 0.23 -9.90
CA SER A 13 14.15 -0.88 -10.39
C SER A 13 13.02 -1.29 -9.43
N ALA A 14 13.10 -0.99 -8.13
CA ALA A 14 12.07 -1.33 -7.17
C ALA A 14 10.94 -0.27 -7.07
N ALA A 15 11.23 0.99 -7.42
CA ALA A 15 10.27 2.08 -7.39
C ALA A 15 9.25 2.03 -8.55
N ARG A 16 9.51 1.27 -9.61
CA ARG A 16 8.73 1.32 -10.86
C ARG A 16 7.33 0.69 -10.81
N ARG A 17 6.88 0.14 -9.69
CA ARG A 17 5.60 -0.59 -9.63
C ARG A 17 4.75 -0.30 -8.40
N MET A 18 5.08 0.70 -7.61
CA MET A 18 4.23 1.11 -6.49
C MET A 18 3.36 2.28 -6.93
N GLY A 19 2.07 2.02 -7.02
CA GLY A 19 1.06 3.06 -7.19
C GLY A 19 1.22 4.14 -6.10
N SER A 20 0.84 5.37 -6.42
CA SER A 20 0.98 6.57 -5.60
C SER A 20 0.52 6.35 -4.15
N SER A 21 1.45 5.98 -3.28
CA SER A 21 1.20 5.80 -1.86
C SER A 21 1.70 7.02 -1.08
N PRO A 22 0.95 7.51 -0.08
CA PRO A 22 1.42 8.48 0.91
C PRO A 22 2.71 8.07 1.65
N PHE A 23 3.14 6.84 1.45
CA PHE A 23 4.26 6.16 2.11
C PHE A 23 5.60 6.93 2.05
N ILE A 24 5.85 7.65 0.97
CA ILE A 24 7.10 8.38 0.77
C ILE A 24 7.16 9.65 1.62
N ARG A 25 6.01 10.30 1.86
CA ARG A 25 5.93 11.49 2.72
C ARG A 25 6.36 11.22 4.15
N THR A 26 5.90 10.12 4.74
CA THR A 26 6.20 9.77 6.13
C THR A 26 7.69 9.47 6.31
N ARG A 27 8.32 8.85 5.32
CA ARG A 27 9.75 8.52 5.38
C ARG A 27 10.64 9.76 5.31
N ILE A 28 10.29 10.75 4.49
CA ILE A 28 11.00 12.04 4.42
C ILE A 28 10.79 12.84 5.71
N TYR A 29 9.58 12.86 6.26
CA TYR A 29 9.26 13.54 7.51
C TYR A 29 9.98 12.93 8.72
N GLU A 30 10.06 11.59 8.81
CA GLU A 30 10.79 10.90 9.89
C GLU A 30 12.32 11.00 9.71
N LEU A 31 12.84 11.02 8.49
CA LEU A 31 14.26 11.30 8.21
C LEU A 31 14.65 12.72 8.64
N LEU A 32 13.79 13.70 8.37
CA LEU A 32 13.99 15.08 8.82
C LEU A 32 13.86 15.22 10.35
N LYS A 33 12.96 14.49 11.00
CA LYS A 33 12.85 14.41 12.46
C LYS A 33 14.07 13.72 13.11
N GLY A 34 14.56 12.65 12.51
CA GLY A 34 15.75 11.92 13.01
C GLY A 34 17.03 12.72 12.90
N SER A 35 17.17 13.59 11.91
CA SER A 35 18.34 14.46 11.73
C SER A 35 18.35 15.69 12.63
N LEU A 36 17.23 16.00 13.32
CA LEU A 36 17.09 17.09 14.28
C LEU A 36 17.28 16.66 15.75
N GLN A 37 17.71 15.43 16.02
CA GLN A 37 18.23 15.08 17.32
C GLN A 37 19.62 15.73 17.51
N CYS A 38 19.58 16.94 18.05
CA CYS A 38 20.76 17.72 18.38
C CYS A 38 21.64 16.96 19.38
N TRP A 39 22.78 16.47 18.94
CA TRP A 39 23.87 16.04 19.80
C TRP A 39 24.46 17.27 20.47
N HIS A 40 24.37 17.38 21.79
CA HIS A 40 24.89 18.43 22.67
C HIS A 40 23.92 19.59 23.01
N CYS A 41 22.87 19.31 23.76
CA CYS A 41 22.29 20.30 24.66
C CYS A 41 22.10 19.70 26.05
N GLN A 42 22.94 20.12 27.00
CA GLN A 42 22.82 19.80 28.41
C GLN A 42 21.98 20.82 29.21
N GLU A 43 21.25 21.73 28.55
CA GLU A 43 20.41 22.72 29.21
C GLU A 43 18.99 22.69 28.64
N GLU A 44 18.04 22.15 29.42
CA GLU A 44 16.64 21.93 29.06
C GLU A 44 15.85 23.22 28.78
N GLU A 45 16.24 24.38 29.29
CA GLU A 45 15.47 25.62 29.14
C GLU A 45 15.68 26.35 27.81
N LEU A 46 16.82 26.20 27.16
CA LEU A 46 17.08 26.79 25.83
C LEU A 46 16.52 25.96 24.67
N CYS A 47 16.40 24.66 24.89
CA CYS A 47 15.84 23.74 23.92
C CYS A 47 14.32 23.92 23.76
N SER A 48 13.61 24.28 24.82
CA SER A 48 12.15 24.49 24.78
C SER A 48 11.75 25.72 23.96
N SER A 49 12.52 26.80 24.02
CA SER A 49 12.24 28.02 23.25
C SER A 49 12.58 27.88 21.77
N PHE A 50 13.65 27.15 21.43
CA PHE A 50 14.00 26.86 20.04
C PHE A 50 13.02 25.87 19.41
N CYS A 51 12.62 24.82 20.13
CA CYS A 51 11.55 23.92 19.70
C CYS A 51 10.17 24.60 19.62
N TYR A 52 9.92 25.62 20.44
CA TYR A 52 8.65 26.36 20.39
C TYR A 52 8.56 27.31 19.19
N ILE A 53 9.68 27.91 18.80
CA ILE A 53 9.76 28.75 17.58
C ILE A 53 9.70 27.86 16.32
N PHE A 54 10.38 26.72 16.29
CA PHE A 54 10.28 25.75 15.20
C PHE A 54 8.93 25.02 15.13
N ARG A 55 8.19 24.91 16.25
CA ARG A 55 6.82 24.35 16.25
C ARG A 55 5.77 25.31 15.69
N LYS A 56 6.06 26.60 15.60
CA LYS A 56 5.14 27.60 15.03
C LYS A 56 5.33 27.86 13.56
N GLU A 57 6.49 27.55 13.01
CA GLU A 57 6.70 27.41 11.56
C GLU A 57 6.59 25.93 11.20
N VAL A 58 5.40 25.37 11.30
CA VAL A 58 5.02 24.19 10.51
C VAL A 58 5.21 24.65 9.08
N PHE A 59 6.31 24.29 8.45
CA PHE A 59 6.46 24.34 7.02
C PHE A 59 5.29 23.54 6.45
N LEU A 60 4.23 24.23 6.05
CA LEU A 60 3.21 23.69 5.17
C LEU A 60 3.97 23.33 3.90
N LEU A 61 4.34 22.04 3.78
CA LEU A 61 4.96 21.54 2.57
C LEU A 61 3.91 21.72 1.47
N ARG A 62 4.17 22.68 0.60
CA ARG A 62 3.38 22.90 -0.61
C ARG A 62 3.85 21.88 -1.64
N TRP A 63 2.91 21.36 -2.36
CA TRP A 63 3.16 20.35 -3.38
C TRP A 63 2.65 20.85 -4.72
N ALA A 64 3.39 20.55 -5.77
CA ALA A 64 2.91 20.72 -7.12
C ALA A 64 2.32 19.40 -7.61
N LYS A 65 1.03 19.40 -7.89
CA LYS A 65 0.35 18.35 -8.64
C LYS A 65 0.60 18.64 -10.12
N VAL A 66 1.26 17.69 -10.80
CA VAL A 66 1.55 17.79 -12.23
C VAL A 66 0.81 16.68 -12.95
N SER A 67 0.00 17.01 -13.94
CA SER A 67 -0.84 16.04 -14.64
C SER A 67 -0.79 16.20 -16.15
N ILE A 68 -0.91 15.08 -16.85
CA ILE A 68 -0.96 14.99 -18.32
C ILE A 68 -2.12 14.08 -18.70
N LYS A 69 -2.99 14.54 -19.62
CA LYS A 69 -3.99 13.68 -20.24
C LYS A 69 -3.36 12.85 -21.34
N SER A 70 -3.52 11.56 -21.28
CA SER A 70 -2.91 10.60 -22.20
C SER A 70 -3.93 9.58 -22.69
N ARG A 71 -3.67 8.95 -23.83
CA ARG A 71 -4.36 7.72 -24.20
C ARG A 71 -3.88 6.60 -23.29
N LYS A 72 -4.77 5.66 -22.97
CA LYS A 72 -4.46 4.52 -22.10
C LYS A 72 -3.27 3.71 -22.63
N SER A 73 -3.17 3.52 -23.94
CA SER A 73 -2.06 2.82 -24.61
C SER A 73 -0.70 3.52 -24.45
N GLU A 74 -0.69 4.81 -24.14
CA GLU A 74 0.52 5.65 -24.00
C GLU A 74 0.82 5.99 -22.52
N ALA A 75 -0.09 5.67 -21.61
CA ALA A 75 -0.02 6.08 -20.21
C ALA A 75 1.26 5.61 -19.51
N ASP A 76 1.72 4.39 -19.77
CA ASP A 76 2.95 3.85 -19.18
C ASP A 76 4.19 4.60 -19.66
N VAL A 77 4.22 5.04 -20.93
CA VAL A 77 5.32 5.84 -21.46
C VAL A 77 5.31 7.23 -20.85
N VAL A 78 4.13 7.86 -20.73
CA VAL A 78 3.98 9.15 -20.05
C VAL A 78 4.38 9.04 -18.58
N ALA A 79 4.03 7.96 -17.90
CA ALA A 79 4.46 7.69 -16.53
C ALA A 79 6.00 7.63 -16.40
N THR A 80 6.68 7.01 -17.39
CA THR A 80 8.15 6.98 -17.40
C THR A 80 8.77 8.37 -17.51
N LEU A 81 8.13 9.33 -18.22
CA LEU A 81 8.63 10.71 -18.27
C LEU A 81 8.61 11.40 -16.91
N PHE A 82 7.64 11.06 -16.04
CA PHE A 82 7.60 11.54 -14.66
C PHE A 82 8.73 10.93 -13.82
N ASP A 83 9.02 9.65 -14.01
CA ASP A 83 10.12 8.95 -13.31
C ASP A 83 11.48 9.58 -13.68
N ASP A 84 11.69 9.92 -14.96
CA ASP A 84 12.93 10.51 -15.48
C ASP A 84 13.25 11.88 -14.86
N ILE A 85 12.25 12.60 -14.37
CA ILE A 85 12.42 13.88 -13.67
C ILE A 85 12.39 13.76 -12.15
N GLY A 86 12.46 12.52 -11.62
CA GLY A 86 12.55 12.24 -10.19
C GLY A 86 11.22 12.23 -9.45
N ALA A 87 10.14 11.85 -10.13
CA ALA A 87 8.85 11.61 -9.47
C ALA A 87 8.94 10.46 -8.47
N CYS A 88 8.32 10.66 -7.30
CA CYS A 88 8.27 9.63 -6.24
C CYS A 88 7.19 8.57 -6.45
N GLY A 89 6.40 8.69 -7.52
CA GLY A 89 5.32 7.79 -7.91
C GLY A 89 4.37 8.48 -8.87
N VAL A 90 3.67 7.68 -9.66
CA VAL A 90 2.73 8.16 -10.69
C VAL A 90 1.36 7.52 -10.44
N GLU A 91 0.32 8.32 -10.51
CA GLU A 91 -1.08 7.92 -10.45
C GLU A 91 -1.65 7.95 -11.87
N ILE A 92 -2.33 6.88 -12.28
CA ILE A 92 -3.08 6.83 -13.55
C ILE A 92 -4.56 6.71 -13.21
N ASP A 93 -5.31 7.78 -13.46
CA ASP A 93 -6.75 7.81 -13.30
C ASP A 93 -7.42 7.40 -14.62
N ASP A 94 -8.00 6.20 -14.61
CA ASP A 94 -8.70 5.61 -15.75
C ASP A 94 -10.22 5.65 -15.49
N PRO A 95 -10.94 6.59 -16.12
CA PRO A 95 -12.40 6.74 -15.92
C PRO A 95 -13.24 5.56 -16.44
N THR A 96 -12.62 4.64 -17.18
CA THR A 96 -13.32 3.45 -17.68
C THR A 96 -13.36 2.31 -16.67
N LEU A 97 -12.57 2.39 -15.59
CA LEU A 97 -12.59 1.41 -14.51
C LEU A 97 -13.78 1.69 -13.58
N SER A 98 -14.75 0.77 -13.57
CA SER A 98 -15.90 0.84 -12.66
C SER A 98 -15.63 0.03 -11.36
N PRO A 99 -16.36 0.31 -10.26
CA PRO A 99 -16.30 -0.54 -9.06
C PRO A 99 -16.68 -2.01 -9.35
N ALA A 100 -17.44 -2.29 -10.41
CA ALA A 100 -17.78 -3.65 -10.83
C ALA A 100 -16.57 -4.43 -11.40
N ASP A 101 -15.56 -3.72 -11.91
CA ASP A 101 -14.32 -4.34 -12.38
C ASP A 101 -13.46 -4.91 -11.24
N TRP A 102 -13.86 -4.69 -9.98
CA TRP A 102 -13.26 -5.27 -8.78
C TRP A 102 -13.84 -6.63 -8.41
N ALA A 103 -14.64 -7.25 -9.29
CA ALA A 103 -15.13 -8.61 -9.07
C ALA A 103 -13.95 -9.59 -9.03
N ILE A 104 -13.89 -10.37 -7.95
CA ILE A 104 -12.82 -11.35 -7.73
C ILE A 104 -13.22 -12.64 -8.42
N VAL A 105 -12.35 -13.13 -9.28
CA VAL A 105 -12.54 -14.40 -10.00
C VAL A 105 -11.75 -15.49 -9.27
N ASP A 106 -12.42 -16.58 -8.90
CA ASP A 106 -11.78 -17.78 -8.35
C ASP A 106 -11.00 -18.50 -9.48
N TRP A 107 -9.68 -18.65 -9.31
CA TRP A 107 -8.80 -19.21 -10.35
C TRP A 107 -8.95 -20.74 -10.43
N ALA A 108 -10.03 -21.22 -11.03
CA ALA A 108 -10.13 -22.62 -11.37
C ALA A 108 -9.69 -22.93 -12.82
N VAL A 109 -9.85 -22.03 -13.77
CA VAL A 109 -9.34 -22.14 -15.17
C VAL A 109 -9.31 -20.74 -15.78
N PRO A 110 -8.26 -20.33 -16.54
CA PRO A 110 -8.35 -19.15 -17.36
C PRO A 110 -9.42 -19.37 -18.42
N PRO A 111 -10.39 -18.47 -18.64
CA PRO A 111 -11.27 -18.59 -19.79
C PRO A 111 -10.39 -18.45 -21.04
N GLU A 112 -10.32 -19.51 -21.84
CA GLU A 112 -9.75 -19.43 -23.17
C GLU A 112 -10.53 -18.40 -24.00
N GLY A 113 -9.82 -17.37 -24.44
CA GLY A 113 -10.19 -16.55 -25.57
C GLY A 113 -11.38 -15.65 -25.41
N LYS A 114 -11.16 -14.45 -24.91
CA LYS A 114 -11.68 -13.22 -25.53
C LYS A 114 -10.64 -12.12 -25.35
N GLN A 115 -9.70 -12.02 -26.25
CA GLN A 115 -9.12 -10.73 -26.61
C GLN A 115 -10.26 -9.92 -27.26
N GLY A 116 -11.03 -9.23 -26.43
CA GLY A 116 -11.89 -8.17 -26.89
C GLY A 116 -11.00 -7.03 -27.31
N VAL A 117 -10.93 -6.79 -28.62
CA VAL A 117 -10.40 -5.56 -29.19
C VAL A 117 -11.28 -4.46 -28.61
N ALA A 118 -10.76 -3.69 -27.66
CA ALA A 118 -11.38 -2.44 -27.25
C ALA A 118 -11.25 -1.49 -28.43
N GLU A 119 -12.36 -1.15 -29.08
CA GLU A 119 -12.42 -0.23 -30.22
C GLU A 119 -12.14 1.23 -29.83
N ASP A 120 -12.06 1.56 -28.53
CA ASP A 120 -11.75 2.89 -28.04
C ASP A 120 -10.56 2.85 -27.06
N ASP A 121 -9.51 3.61 -27.40
CA ASP A 121 -8.37 3.87 -26.53
C ASP A 121 -8.71 5.08 -25.62
N PRO A 122 -9.21 4.86 -24.39
CA PRO A 122 -9.76 5.91 -23.57
C PRO A 122 -8.67 6.90 -23.12
N VAL A 123 -9.11 8.13 -22.87
CA VAL A 123 -8.24 9.15 -22.28
C VAL A 123 -8.17 8.93 -20.76
N VAL A 124 -6.95 8.78 -20.26
CA VAL A 124 -6.62 8.68 -18.85
C VAL A 124 -5.86 9.91 -18.39
N THR A 125 -5.79 10.16 -17.09
CA THR A 125 -4.98 11.23 -16.52
C THR A 125 -3.79 10.61 -15.77
N VAL A 126 -2.57 10.96 -16.20
CA VAL A 126 -1.33 10.56 -15.54
C VAL A 126 -0.88 11.71 -14.66
N THR A 127 -0.74 11.49 -13.36
CA THR A 127 -0.47 12.53 -12.36
C THR A 127 0.70 12.14 -11.48
N SER A 128 1.55 13.11 -11.13
CA SER A 128 2.57 12.97 -10.09
C SER A 128 2.64 14.21 -9.21
N TYR A 129 3.31 14.08 -8.06
CA TYR A 129 3.43 15.13 -7.06
C TYR A 129 4.90 15.42 -6.77
N PHE A 130 5.25 16.70 -6.78
CA PHE A 130 6.59 17.19 -6.51
C PHE A 130 6.57 18.18 -5.35
N ALA A 131 7.65 18.26 -4.60
CA ALA A 131 7.80 19.33 -3.62
C ALA A 131 7.84 20.70 -4.33
N ASP A 132 7.15 21.70 -3.79
CA ASP A 132 7.22 23.10 -4.24
C ASP A 132 8.54 23.71 -3.75
N ASP A 133 9.63 23.29 -4.38
CA ASP A 133 11.01 23.71 -4.10
C ASP A 133 11.62 24.53 -5.24
N ALA A 134 12.84 24.99 -5.04
CA ALA A 134 13.55 25.82 -6.05
C ALA A 134 13.84 25.07 -7.37
N GLU A 135 13.80 23.73 -7.39
CA GLU A 135 14.08 22.90 -8.56
C GLU A 135 12.82 22.54 -9.35
N LEU A 136 11.63 22.77 -8.77
CA LEU A 136 10.34 22.41 -9.37
C LEU A 136 10.18 22.97 -10.79
N ALA A 137 10.47 24.24 -10.98
CA ALA A 137 10.33 24.91 -12.29
C ALA A 137 11.22 24.23 -13.35
N GLY A 138 12.44 23.86 -12.99
CA GLY A 138 13.36 23.17 -13.88
C GLY A 138 12.87 21.76 -14.25
N ARG A 139 12.33 21.02 -13.28
CA ARG A 139 11.75 19.68 -13.51
C ARG A 139 10.53 19.73 -14.44
N ILE A 140 9.67 20.75 -14.27
CA ILE A 140 8.48 20.92 -15.12
C ILE A 140 8.89 21.25 -16.56
N GLU A 141 9.87 22.14 -16.76
CA GLU A 141 10.37 22.46 -18.10
C GLU A 141 11.03 21.23 -18.76
N GLN A 142 11.80 20.46 -18.01
CA GLN A 142 12.35 19.19 -18.50
C GLN A 142 11.24 18.21 -18.92
N LEU A 143 10.16 18.06 -18.13
CA LEU A 143 9.01 17.21 -18.48
C LEU A 143 8.34 17.67 -19.77
N LYS A 144 8.12 18.98 -19.94
CA LYS A 144 7.55 19.56 -21.17
C LYS A 144 8.42 19.25 -22.39
N ASP A 145 9.73 19.40 -22.26
CA ASP A 145 10.67 19.10 -23.34
C ASP A 145 10.64 17.62 -23.72
N GLU A 146 10.67 16.71 -22.74
CA GLU A 146 10.62 15.26 -22.98
C GLU A 146 9.26 14.85 -23.58
N LEU A 147 8.15 15.42 -23.13
CA LEU A 147 6.83 15.18 -23.70
C LEU A 147 6.77 15.57 -25.17
N VAL A 148 7.31 16.74 -25.54
CA VAL A 148 7.37 17.21 -26.93
C VAL A 148 8.31 16.33 -27.78
N LYS A 149 9.43 15.86 -27.23
CA LYS A 149 10.33 14.91 -27.89
C LYS A 149 9.62 13.56 -28.11
N PHE A 150 8.89 13.09 -27.11
CA PHE A 150 8.07 11.88 -27.23
C PHE A 150 7.03 12.04 -28.33
N ALA A 151 6.28 13.12 -28.34
CA ALA A 151 5.28 13.41 -29.37
C ALA A 151 5.84 13.34 -30.79
N LYS A 152 7.03 13.96 -31.01
CA LYS A 152 7.72 13.91 -32.31
C LYS A 152 8.14 12.51 -32.73
N ARG A 153 8.54 11.67 -31.78
CA ARG A 153 8.99 10.28 -32.07
C ARG A 153 7.83 9.33 -32.32
N SER A 154 6.74 9.48 -31.57
CA SER A 154 5.56 8.61 -31.63
C SER A 154 4.51 9.07 -32.65
N GLY A 155 4.64 10.28 -33.20
CA GLY A 155 3.64 10.86 -34.12
C GLY A 155 2.37 11.32 -33.41
N THR A 156 2.43 11.52 -32.10
CA THR A 156 1.30 11.99 -31.28
C THR A 156 1.23 13.51 -31.20
N ALA A 157 0.11 14.04 -30.66
CA ALA A 157 -0.16 15.49 -30.70
C ALA A 157 0.15 16.23 -29.40
N TYR A 158 0.95 15.63 -28.48
CA TYR A 158 1.29 16.29 -27.19
C TYR A 158 2.07 17.59 -27.39
N LYS A 159 1.76 18.55 -26.55
CA LYS A 159 2.38 19.88 -26.48
C LYS A 159 2.86 20.16 -25.07
N ALA A 160 3.74 21.14 -24.91
CA ALA A 160 4.21 21.62 -23.61
C ALA A 160 3.04 22.06 -22.69
N ASP A 161 1.98 22.65 -23.27
CA ASP A 161 0.80 23.13 -22.54
C ASP A 161 -0.12 22.02 -22.03
N ASP A 162 0.09 20.77 -22.44
CA ASP A 162 -0.64 19.61 -21.91
C ASP A 162 -0.14 19.20 -20.52
N VAL A 163 1.02 19.72 -20.08
CA VAL A 163 1.54 19.59 -18.73
C VAL A 163 0.83 20.59 -17.81
N LEU A 164 -0.16 20.15 -17.10
CA LEU A 164 -0.91 20.97 -16.15
C LEU A 164 -0.23 20.91 -14.78
N THR A 165 -0.03 22.08 -14.16
CA THR A 165 0.56 22.20 -12.83
C THR A 165 -0.37 22.96 -11.91
N GLU A 166 -0.65 22.41 -10.74
CA GLU A 166 -1.46 23.01 -9.68
C GLU A 166 -0.70 22.94 -8.36
N ILE A 167 -0.59 24.06 -7.64
CA ILE A 167 -0.02 24.05 -6.30
C ILE A 167 -1.13 23.67 -5.32
N VAL A 168 -0.89 22.62 -4.56
CA VAL A 168 -1.83 22.08 -3.57
C VAL A 168 -1.23 22.20 -2.17
N ASP A 169 -2.01 22.69 -1.23
CA ASP A 169 -1.64 22.70 0.17
C ASP A 169 -1.88 21.31 0.79
N ASP A 170 -1.07 20.96 1.80
CA ASP A 170 -1.23 19.69 2.52
C ASP A 170 -2.67 19.44 3.03
N LYS A 171 -3.37 20.51 3.40
CA LYS A 171 -4.77 20.42 3.87
C LYS A 171 -5.73 19.99 2.79
N ASP A 172 -5.58 20.51 1.58
CA ASP A 172 -6.45 20.18 0.45
C ASP A 172 -6.21 18.74 -0.05
N TRP A 173 -4.97 18.25 0.10
CA TRP A 173 -4.62 16.89 -0.28
C TRP A 173 -5.10 15.87 0.75
N VAL A 174 -4.95 16.15 2.05
CA VAL A 174 -5.42 15.27 3.14
C VAL A 174 -6.92 15.02 3.05
N ASP A 175 -7.70 15.97 2.53
CA ASP A 175 -9.14 15.82 2.40
C ASP A 175 -9.60 15.34 1.01
N ASN A 176 -8.81 15.53 -0.04
CA ASN A 176 -9.21 15.14 -1.40
C ASN A 176 -9.24 13.61 -1.58
N TRP A 177 -8.28 12.86 -1.05
CA TRP A 177 -8.29 11.40 -1.17
C TRP A 177 -9.49 10.75 -0.44
N LYS A 178 -10.01 11.41 0.62
CA LYS A 178 -11.22 10.98 1.33
C LYS A 178 -12.45 10.91 0.41
N LYS A 179 -12.50 11.73 -0.64
CA LYS A 179 -13.59 11.75 -1.63
C LYS A 179 -13.63 10.49 -2.51
N TYR A 180 -12.50 9.78 -2.61
CA TYR A 180 -12.40 8.56 -3.40
C TYR A 180 -12.44 7.29 -2.55
N PHE A 181 -12.41 7.43 -1.23
CA PHE A 181 -12.46 6.31 -0.31
C PHE A 181 -13.89 6.16 0.24
N HIS A 182 -14.66 5.30 -0.39
CA HIS A 182 -16.06 5.05 -0.05
C HIS A 182 -16.24 3.69 0.63
N THR A 183 -17.37 3.56 1.34
CA THR A 183 -17.79 2.30 1.94
C THR A 183 -17.96 1.24 0.85
N VAL A 184 -17.25 0.13 0.98
CA VAL A 184 -17.25 -0.97 0.02
C VAL A 184 -17.50 -2.31 0.72
N LYS A 185 -18.28 -3.17 0.07
CA LYS A 185 -18.45 -4.56 0.49
C LYS A 185 -17.39 -5.44 -0.15
N ILE A 186 -16.68 -6.21 0.69
CA ILE A 186 -15.65 -7.17 0.25
C ILE A 186 -16.07 -8.55 0.71
N GLY A 187 -16.01 -9.53 -0.21
CA GLY A 187 -16.41 -10.89 0.10
C GLY A 187 -17.89 -11.04 0.43
N LYS A 188 -18.22 -11.89 1.40
CA LYS A 188 -19.59 -12.27 1.72
C LYS A 188 -20.27 -11.29 2.69
N LYS A 189 -19.56 -10.85 3.73
CA LYS A 189 -20.13 -10.09 4.84
C LYS A 189 -19.28 -8.93 5.35
N ILE A 190 -18.04 -8.75 4.87
CA ILE A 190 -17.16 -7.68 5.32
C ILE A 190 -17.49 -6.39 4.59
N ILE A 191 -17.66 -5.32 5.36
CA ILE A 191 -17.84 -3.95 4.88
C ILE A 191 -16.66 -3.13 5.36
N ILE A 192 -15.87 -2.58 4.44
CA ILE A 192 -14.85 -1.59 4.77
C ILE A 192 -15.51 -0.22 4.70
N GLN A 193 -15.54 0.47 5.82
CA GLN A 193 -16.17 1.78 5.97
C GLN A 193 -15.11 2.81 6.39
N PRO A 194 -14.93 3.89 5.60
CA PRO A 194 -14.17 5.05 6.04
C PRO A 194 -14.72 5.60 7.36
N ALA A 195 -13.81 6.07 8.25
CA ALA A 195 -14.21 6.59 9.56
C ALA A 195 -15.15 7.81 9.50
N TRP A 196 -15.13 8.54 8.38
CA TRP A 196 -15.96 9.74 8.13
C TRP A 196 -17.28 9.45 7.39
N GLU A 197 -17.52 8.21 6.97
CA GLU A 197 -18.79 7.82 6.36
C GLU A 197 -19.73 7.15 7.35
N VAL A 198 -21.03 7.20 7.05
CA VAL A 198 -22.07 6.49 7.80
C VAL A 198 -22.64 5.39 6.93
N TYR A 199 -22.58 4.16 7.42
CA TYR A 199 -23.14 3.00 6.73
C TYR A 199 -24.31 2.41 7.51
N ALA A 200 -25.45 2.21 6.83
CA ALA A 200 -26.60 1.53 7.38
C ALA A 200 -26.34 0.02 7.38
N LYS A 201 -25.84 -0.49 8.52
CA LYS A 201 -25.49 -1.90 8.70
C LYS A 201 -26.69 -2.81 8.47
N LYS A 202 -26.50 -3.88 7.67
CA LYS A 202 -27.47 -4.99 7.49
C LYS A 202 -27.14 -6.14 8.43
N ASP A 203 -28.09 -7.05 8.65
CA ASP A 203 -28.03 -8.07 9.72
C ASP A 203 -26.77 -8.95 9.71
N ASN A 204 -26.23 -9.27 8.53
CA ASN A 204 -25.04 -10.14 8.42
C ASN A 204 -23.74 -9.38 8.13
N ASP A 205 -23.75 -8.05 8.11
CA ASP A 205 -22.58 -7.28 7.79
C ASP A 205 -21.63 -7.17 8.99
N ILE A 206 -20.35 -7.39 8.73
CA ILE A 206 -19.25 -7.11 9.65
C ILE A 206 -18.58 -5.83 9.17
N VAL A 207 -18.81 -4.74 9.88
CA VAL A 207 -18.29 -3.43 9.52
C VAL A 207 -16.91 -3.23 10.12
N ILE A 208 -15.94 -2.91 9.28
CA ILE A 208 -14.58 -2.53 9.62
C ILE A 208 -14.45 -1.04 9.35
N LYS A 209 -14.39 -0.24 10.41
CA LYS A 209 -14.18 1.21 10.31
C LYS A 209 -12.70 1.51 10.22
N LEU A 210 -12.26 2.14 9.14
CA LEU A 210 -10.87 2.47 8.90
C LEU A 210 -10.65 3.97 8.73
N ASP A 211 -9.59 4.43 9.34
CA ASP A 211 -8.90 5.63 8.95
C ASP A 211 -7.47 5.22 8.60
N PRO A 212 -7.16 5.03 7.32
CA PRO A 212 -5.84 4.55 6.93
C PRO A 212 -4.75 5.59 7.20
N GLY A 213 -5.12 6.89 7.35
CA GLY A 213 -4.17 7.96 7.58
C GLY A 213 -3.07 7.94 6.50
N ALA A 214 -1.80 7.93 6.97
CA ALA A 214 -0.62 7.80 6.10
C ALA A 214 -0.14 6.34 5.90
N ALA A 215 -0.82 5.35 6.51
CA ALA A 215 -0.44 3.95 6.39
C ALA A 215 -1.04 3.31 5.14
N PHE A 216 -0.33 2.33 4.56
CA PHE A 216 -0.82 1.56 3.41
C PHE A 216 -1.95 0.62 3.83
N GLY A 217 -2.85 0.29 2.89
CA GLY A 217 -3.92 -0.68 3.12
C GLY A 217 -5.28 -0.03 3.41
N THR A 218 -5.82 0.73 2.43
CA THR A 218 -7.17 1.31 2.50
C THR A 218 -8.30 0.28 2.50
N GLY A 219 -7.97 -1.00 2.25
CA GLY A 219 -8.95 -2.07 2.11
C GLY A 219 -9.51 -2.23 0.69
N THR A 220 -9.43 -1.22 -0.15
CA THR A 220 -9.99 -1.24 -1.51
C THR A 220 -9.05 -1.84 -2.57
N HIS A 221 -7.76 -1.98 -2.27
CA HIS A 221 -6.81 -2.60 -3.19
C HIS A 221 -7.11 -4.10 -3.40
N ALA A 222 -6.90 -4.61 -4.61
CA ALA A 222 -7.20 -6.00 -4.97
C ALA A 222 -6.53 -7.00 -4.02
N THR A 223 -5.26 -6.79 -3.65
CA THR A 223 -4.51 -7.66 -2.73
C THR A 223 -5.16 -7.77 -1.34
N THR A 224 -5.64 -6.63 -0.81
CA THR A 224 -6.33 -6.59 0.48
C THR A 224 -7.68 -7.30 0.40
N ALA A 225 -8.41 -7.07 -0.69
CA ALA A 225 -9.69 -7.73 -0.91
C ALA A 225 -9.54 -9.25 -1.03
N LEU A 226 -8.49 -9.75 -1.70
CA LEU A 226 -8.17 -11.18 -1.77
C LEU A 226 -7.87 -11.76 -0.38
N CYS A 227 -7.09 -11.07 0.45
CA CYS A 227 -6.83 -11.51 1.83
C CYS A 227 -8.10 -11.55 2.67
N ILE A 228 -8.96 -10.52 2.59
CA ILE A 228 -10.21 -10.47 3.35
C ILE A 228 -11.12 -11.65 2.98
N GLN A 229 -11.24 -11.97 1.69
CA GLN A 229 -12.04 -13.11 1.26
C GLN A 229 -11.45 -14.44 1.73
N ALA A 230 -10.12 -14.58 1.64
CA ALA A 230 -9.47 -15.76 2.18
C ALA A 230 -9.71 -15.89 3.69
N LEU A 231 -9.62 -14.80 4.45
CA LEU A 231 -9.90 -14.78 5.90
C LEU A 231 -11.35 -15.21 6.21
N GLU A 232 -12.35 -14.76 5.42
CA GLU A 232 -13.73 -15.20 5.59
C GLU A 232 -13.91 -16.72 5.43
N ASP A 233 -13.08 -17.36 4.59
CA ASP A 233 -13.17 -18.80 4.32
C ASP A 233 -12.37 -19.66 5.31
N ILE A 234 -11.26 -19.15 5.84
CA ILE A 234 -10.29 -19.98 6.59
C ILE A 234 -10.21 -19.67 8.08
N LEU A 235 -10.68 -18.51 8.53
CA LEU A 235 -10.59 -18.11 9.92
C LEU A 235 -11.69 -18.77 10.74
N HIS A 236 -11.31 -19.39 11.85
CA HIS A 236 -12.22 -19.98 12.83
C HIS A 236 -12.12 -19.25 14.17
N PRO A 237 -13.19 -19.21 14.97
CA PRO A 237 -13.18 -18.60 16.29
C PRO A 237 -12.06 -19.17 17.18
N GLY A 238 -11.39 -18.25 17.88
CA GLY A 238 -10.32 -18.60 18.83
C GLY A 238 -8.92 -18.71 18.21
N MET A 239 -8.77 -18.70 16.88
CA MET A 239 -7.47 -18.75 16.23
C MET A 239 -6.55 -17.61 16.67
N ARG A 240 -5.26 -17.92 16.80
CA ARG A 240 -4.18 -16.96 16.94
C ARG A 240 -3.63 -16.60 15.57
N VAL A 241 -3.62 -15.30 15.26
CA VAL A 241 -3.24 -14.78 13.94
C VAL A 241 -2.03 -13.84 14.08
N PHE A 242 -1.06 -14.00 13.20
CA PHE A 242 0.04 -13.05 13.01
C PHE A 242 -0.20 -12.27 11.72
N ASP A 243 -0.29 -10.94 11.81
CA ASP A 243 -0.40 -10.02 10.67
C ASP A 243 0.94 -9.31 10.48
N VAL A 244 1.66 -9.71 9.43
CA VAL A 244 3.04 -9.30 9.16
C VAL A 244 3.03 -8.19 8.09
N GLY A 245 3.54 -7.02 8.44
CA GLY A 245 3.42 -5.82 7.60
C GLY A 245 1.98 -5.31 7.60
N THR A 246 1.45 -5.10 8.80
CA THR A 246 0.01 -4.85 9.03
C THR A 246 -0.52 -3.56 8.40
N GLY A 247 0.33 -2.56 8.14
CA GLY A 247 -0.05 -1.28 7.55
C GLY A 247 -1.14 -0.56 8.34
N SER A 248 -2.30 -0.36 7.72
CA SER A 248 -3.48 0.25 8.38
C SER A 248 -4.13 -0.64 9.45
N GLY A 249 -3.76 -1.92 9.52
CA GLY A 249 -4.38 -2.90 10.38
C GLY A 249 -5.67 -3.52 9.84
N VAL A 250 -6.00 -3.29 8.58
CA VAL A 250 -7.24 -3.77 7.98
C VAL A 250 -7.41 -5.29 8.10
N LEU A 251 -6.34 -6.06 7.90
CA LEU A 251 -6.38 -7.52 8.01
C LEU A 251 -6.45 -7.97 9.47
N ALA A 252 -5.68 -7.33 10.36
CA ALA A 252 -5.73 -7.59 11.80
C ALA A 252 -7.12 -7.34 12.38
N VAL A 253 -7.71 -6.18 12.08
CA VAL A 253 -9.06 -5.83 12.54
C VAL A 253 -10.10 -6.78 11.94
N THR A 254 -9.95 -7.15 10.65
CA THR A 254 -10.84 -8.12 10.01
C THR A 254 -10.76 -9.47 10.71
N ALA A 255 -9.56 -9.98 10.98
CA ALA A 255 -9.37 -11.25 11.69
C ALA A 255 -10.01 -11.22 13.08
N ALA A 256 -9.81 -10.14 13.86
CA ALA A 256 -10.43 -9.98 15.17
C ALA A 256 -11.96 -9.95 15.10
N LYS A 257 -12.54 -9.21 14.13
CA LYS A 257 -14.00 -9.16 13.91
C LYS A 257 -14.59 -10.46 13.40
N LEU A 258 -13.81 -11.30 12.74
CA LEU A 258 -14.20 -12.65 12.33
C LEU A 258 -14.13 -13.67 13.47
N GLY A 259 -13.60 -13.29 14.64
CA GLY A 259 -13.60 -14.11 15.85
C GLY A 259 -12.23 -14.70 16.21
N ALA A 260 -11.13 -14.19 15.69
CA ALA A 260 -9.80 -14.56 16.18
C ALA A 260 -9.70 -14.33 17.70
N GLY A 261 -9.02 -15.23 18.39
CA GLY A 261 -8.82 -15.15 19.85
C GLY A 261 -7.71 -14.17 20.23
N GLU A 262 -6.68 -14.09 19.40
CA GLU A 262 -5.56 -13.15 19.51
C GLU A 262 -5.05 -12.82 18.12
N VAL A 263 -4.78 -11.53 17.87
CA VAL A 263 -4.11 -11.06 16.67
C VAL A 263 -2.87 -10.27 17.08
N VAL A 264 -1.70 -10.70 16.59
CA VAL A 264 -0.46 -9.94 16.74
C VAL A 264 -0.16 -9.26 15.42
N ALA A 265 -0.28 -7.94 15.38
CA ALA A 265 -0.16 -7.13 14.19
C ALA A 265 1.10 -6.25 14.29
N MET A 266 2.07 -6.51 13.45
CA MET A 266 3.35 -5.81 13.51
C MET A 266 3.76 -5.24 12.16
N ASP A 267 4.50 -4.13 12.23
CA ASP A 267 5.04 -3.46 11.06
C ASP A 267 6.46 -2.96 11.33
N TYR A 268 7.23 -2.76 10.27
CA TYR A 268 8.53 -2.11 10.37
C TYR A 268 8.39 -0.60 10.61
N ASP A 269 7.31 0.00 10.07
CA ASP A 269 7.02 1.43 10.20
C ASP A 269 6.27 1.74 11.51
N ALA A 270 6.83 2.67 12.30
CA ALA A 270 6.20 3.15 13.53
C ALA A 270 4.86 3.88 13.29
N VAL A 271 4.64 4.45 12.09
CA VAL A 271 3.36 5.10 11.73
C VAL A 271 2.29 4.03 11.58
N ALA A 272 2.59 2.95 10.85
CA ALA A 272 1.69 1.81 10.72
C ALA A 272 1.31 1.22 12.10
N VAL A 273 2.28 1.04 13.01
CA VAL A 273 2.02 0.55 14.38
C VAL A 273 1.05 1.46 15.16
N ARG A 274 1.11 2.77 14.97
CA ARG A 274 0.13 3.70 15.57
C ARG A 274 -1.23 3.57 14.92
N THR A 275 -1.26 3.58 13.59
CA THR A 275 -2.51 3.49 12.81
C THR A 275 -3.29 2.23 13.10
N VAL A 276 -2.63 1.06 13.17
CA VAL A 276 -3.32 -0.19 13.51
C VAL A 276 -3.90 -0.16 14.92
N ARG A 277 -3.22 0.47 15.90
CA ARG A 277 -3.75 0.63 17.27
C ARG A 277 -5.01 1.50 17.26
N GLU A 278 -4.98 2.65 16.61
CA GLU A 278 -6.13 3.56 16.50
C GLU A 278 -7.32 2.89 15.79
N ASN A 279 -7.04 2.11 14.73
CA ASN A 279 -8.07 1.36 14.02
C ASN A 279 -8.62 0.18 14.84
N ALA A 280 -7.80 -0.48 15.66
CA ALA A 280 -8.26 -1.51 16.59
C ALA A 280 -9.20 -0.92 17.67
N GLU A 281 -8.84 0.22 18.26
CA GLU A 281 -9.70 0.96 19.22
C GLU A 281 -11.01 1.40 18.56
N ARG A 282 -10.95 1.99 17.36
CA ARG A 282 -12.14 2.42 16.59
C ARG A 282 -13.11 1.28 16.33
N ASN A 283 -12.60 0.07 16.19
CA ASN A 283 -13.38 -1.15 15.96
C ASN A 283 -13.71 -1.93 17.24
N GLN A 284 -13.27 -1.48 18.42
CA GLN A 284 -13.49 -2.13 19.71
C GLN A 284 -12.89 -3.56 19.74
N VAL A 285 -11.70 -3.72 19.18
CA VAL A 285 -10.93 -4.98 19.16
C VAL A 285 -9.51 -4.83 19.73
N GLU A 286 -9.24 -3.74 20.42
CA GLU A 286 -7.95 -3.42 21.06
C GLU A 286 -7.51 -4.48 22.09
N ASN A 287 -8.45 -5.19 22.68
CA ASN A 287 -8.17 -6.28 23.60
C ASN A 287 -7.72 -7.57 22.90
N ILE A 288 -8.00 -7.69 21.60
CA ILE A 288 -7.67 -8.86 20.76
C ILE A 288 -6.42 -8.57 19.92
N VAL A 289 -6.28 -7.33 19.43
CA VAL A 289 -5.20 -6.91 18.54
C VAL A 289 -4.03 -6.33 19.34
N LYS A 290 -2.91 -7.04 19.36
CA LYS A 290 -1.64 -6.56 19.93
C LYS A 290 -0.77 -6.00 18.83
N THR A 291 -0.13 -4.85 19.06
CA THR A 291 0.65 -4.15 18.04
C THR A 291 2.09 -3.95 18.46
N GLY A 292 3.01 -3.98 17.51
CA GLY A 292 4.43 -3.74 17.78
C GLY A 292 5.23 -3.50 16.50
N LYS A 293 6.52 -3.19 16.70
CA LYS A 293 7.46 -3.00 15.59
C LYS A 293 8.20 -4.31 15.32
N SER A 294 8.23 -4.74 14.05
CA SER A 294 8.98 -5.92 13.62
C SER A 294 9.49 -5.81 12.19
N ASN A 295 10.61 -6.47 11.92
CA ASN A 295 11.04 -6.76 10.56
C ASN A 295 10.64 -8.21 10.24
N LEU A 296 9.62 -8.39 9.41
CA LEU A 296 8.97 -9.70 9.22
C LEU A 296 8.62 -10.32 10.59
N LEU A 297 8.98 -11.57 10.82
CA LEU A 297 8.65 -12.31 12.05
C LEU A 297 9.63 -12.10 13.22
N ALA A 298 10.68 -11.29 13.09
CA ALA A 298 11.78 -11.22 14.06
C ALA A 298 11.37 -10.92 15.52
N ASN A 299 10.29 -10.14 15.74
CA ASN A 299 9.84 -9.75 17.08
C ASN A 299 8.52 -10.41 17.48
N PHE A 300 8.00 -11.35 16.68
CA PHE A 300 6.85 -12.15 17.09
C PHE A 300 7.26 -13.19 18.12
N THR A 301 6.35 -13.58 18.98
CA THR A 301 6.58 -14.57 20.05
C THR A 301 5.51 -15.65 20.04
N GLY A 302 5.93 -16.89 20.27
CA GLY A 302 5.05 -18.06 20.23
C GLY A 302 4.69 -18.46 18.80
N ARG A 303 3.64 -19.25 18.66
CA ARG A 303 3.17 -19.76 17.38
C ARG A 303 1.76 -19.30 17.09
N ALA A 304 1.38 -19.27 15.82
CA ALA A 304 0.05 -18.89 15.33
C ALA A 304 -0.59 -20.01 14.52
N ASP A 305 -1.91 -20.04 14.52
CA ASP A 305 -2.69 -20.91 13.62
C ASP A 305 -2.66 -20.38 12.18
N LEU A 306 -2.48 -19.05 12.02
CA LEU A 306 -2.47 -18.39 10.74
C LEU A 306 -1.48 -17.22 10.75
N ILE A 307 -0.58 -17.22 9.77
CA ILE A 307 0.24 -16.04 9.42
C ILE A 307 -0.38 -15.41 8.18
N VAL A 308 -0.64 -14.10 8.23
CA VAL A 308 -1.12 -13.30 7.10
C VAL A 308 -0.08 -12.25 6.77
N ALA A 309 0.24 -12.07 5.49
CA ALA A 309 1.10 -11.01 5.01
C ALA A 309 0.56 -10.47 3.67
N ASN A 310 0.37 -9.16 3.58
CA ASN A 310 0.04 -8.48 2.32
C ASN A 310 1.16 -7.49 2.01
N ILE A 311 2.27 -8.03 1.53
CA ILE A 311 3.53 -7.34 1.28
C ILE A 311 4.02 -7.62 -0.14
N ILE A 312 5.23 -7.21 -0.51
CA ILE A 312 5.77 -7.51 -1.86
C ILE A 312 6.34 -8.93 -1.94
N ALA A 313 6.31 -9.54 -3.12
CA ALA A 313 6.72 -10.92 -3.37
C ALA A 313 8.12 -11.28 -2.82
N ASP A 314 9.10 -10.36 -2.88
CA ASP A 314 10.45 -10.61 -2.37
C ASP A 314 10.47 -10.75 -0.84
N LEU A 315 9.61 -10.04 -0.14
CA LEU A 315 9.45 -10.17 1.30
C LEU A 315 8.64 -11.42 1.66
N ASP A 316 7.65 -11.80 0.86
CA ASP A 316 6.93 -13.07 1.03
C ASP A 316 7.87 -14.27 0.91
N ILE A 317 8.79 -14.26 -0.09
CA ILE A 317 9.82 -15.29 -0.25
C ILE A 317 10.67 -15.38 1.03
N ARG A 318 11.13 -14.25 1.56
CA ARG A 318 11.91 -14.21 2.81
C ARG A 318 11.10 -14.63 4.03
N LEU A 319 9.80 -14.35 4.07
CA LEU A 319 8.91 -14.76 5.15
C LEU A 319 8.92 -16.29 5.32
N PHE A 320 8.90 -17.04 4.21
CA PHE A 320 8.93 -18.51 4.24
C PHE A 320 10.22 -19.09 4.84
N GLU A 321 11.31 -18.32 4.91
CA GLU A 321 12.55 -18.81 5.54
C GLU A 321 12.36 -19.16 7.03
N THR A 322 11.47 -18.45 7.71
CA THR A 322 11.24 -18.58 9.15
C THR A 322 9.80 -18.90 9.53
N ALA A 323 8.84 -18.80 8.61
CA ALA A 323 7.41 -18.96 8.91
C ALA A 323 7.07 -20.28 9.61
N ALA A 324 7.80 -21.37 9.29
CA ALA A 324 7.58 -22.68 9.89
C ALA A 324 7.82 -22.69 11.40
N ASP A 325 8.71 -21.85 11.94
CA ASP A 325 9.03 -21.80 13.36
C ASP A 325 7.94 -21.08 14.19
N TYR A 326 7.13 -20.29 13.51
CA TYR A 326 6.06 -19.48 14.08
C TYR A 326 4.65 -20.04 13.85
N LEU A 327 4.53 -21.23 13.28
CA LEU A 327 3.24 -21.89 13.04
C LEU A 327 2.99 -23.05 14.02
N GLU A 328 1.74 -23.15 14.46
CA GLU A 328 1.23 -24.36 15.10
C GLU A 328 1.15 -25.52 14.09
N ASP A 329 1.00 -26.75 14.59
CA ASP A 329 0.82 -27.92 13.74
C ASP A 329 -0.46 -27.79 12.90
N GLY A 330 -0.33 -27.93 11.59
CA GLY A 330 -1.43 -27.69 10.63
C GLY A 330 -1.73 -26.21 10.39
N GLY A 331 -0.91 -25.30 10.92
CA GLY A 331 -1.03 -23.88 10.70
C GLY A 331 -0.85 -23.48 9.24
N LYS A 332 -1.33 -22.29 8.89
CA LYS A 332 -1.42 -21.80 7.50
C LYS A 332 -0.70 -20.48 7.34
N VAL A 333 -0.24 -20.22 6.12
CA VAL A 333 0.31 -18.94 5.70
C VAL A 333 -0.50 -18.41 4.52
N LEU A 334 -1.05 -17.20 4.66
CA LEU A 334 -1.73 -16.47 3.60
C LEU A 334 -0.84 -15.29 3.22
N VAL A 335 -0.33 -15.30 1.99
CA VAL A 335 0.48 -14.21 1.43
C VAL A 335 -0.23 -13.53 0.28
N SER A 336 -0.05 -12.23 0.12
CA SER A 336 -0.61 -11.41 -0.94
C SER A 336 0.30 -10.19 -1.21
N GLY A 337 -0.08 -9.34 -2.18
CA GLY A 337 0.82 -8.31 -2.69
C GLY A 337 1.69 -8.83 -3.83
N ILE A 338 1.31 -9.98 -4.40
CA ILE A 338 2.05 -10.69 -5.42
C ILE A 338 1.46 -10.32 -6.78
N ILE A 339 2.26 -9.74 -7.68
CA ILE A 339 1.85 -9.63 -9.08
C ILE A 339 1.79 -11.03 -9.71
N THR A 340 0.84 -11.24 -10.62
CA THR A 340 0.55 -12.57 -11.20
C THR A 340 1.79 -13.27 -11.73
N GLU A 341 2.71 -12.53 -12.36
CA GLU A 341 3.96 -13.00 -12.95
C GLU A 341 4.94 -13.56 -11.91
N ARG A 342 4.89 -13.04 -10.65
CA ARG A 342 5.76 -13.48 -9.55
C ARG A 342 5.18 -14.63 -8.72
N THR A 343 3.96 -15.08 -9.05
CA THR A 343 3.30 -16.17 -8.29
C THR A 343 4.10 -17.47 -8.31
N ALA A 344 4.75 -17.78 -9.42
CA ALA A 344 5.57 -18.99 -9.54
C ALA A 344 6.78 -18.94 -8.60
N ASP A 345 7.44 -17.79 -8.46
CA ASP A 345 8.61 -17.60 -7.60
C ASP A 345 8.25 -17.82 -6.13
N VAL A 346 7.15 -17.19 -5.67
CA VAL A 346 6.67 -17.35 -4.29
C VAL A 346 6.28 -18.80 -3.99
N ARG A 347 5.62 -19.49 -4.94
CA ARG A 347 5.26 -20.91 -4.80
C ARG A 347 6.49 -21.81 -4.70
N MET A 348 7.52 -21.56 -5.51
CA MET A 348 8.77 -22.32 -5.46
C MET A 348 9.46 -22.15 -4.11
N ALA A 349 9.63 -20.91 -3.66
CA ALA A 349 10.25 -20.60 -2.37
C ALA A 349 9.49 -21.25 -1.19
N ALA A 350 8.15 -21.16 -1.19
CA ALA A 350 7.32 -21.82 -0.18
C ALA A 350 7.54 -23.33 -0.17
N ARG A 351 7.54 -23.97 -1.35
CA ARG A 351 7.74 -25.42 -1.49
C ARG A 351 9.11 -25.88 -0.98
N GLU A 352 10.17 -25.12 -1.28
CA GLU A 352 11.53 -25.41 -0.80
C GLU A 352 11.64 -25.38 0.73
N LYS A 353 10.75 -24.66 1.39
CA LYS A 353 10.64 -24.57 2.87
C LYS A 353 9.58 -25.51 3.47
N GLY A 354 9.09 -26.48 2.69
CA GLY A 354 8.14 -27.50 3.17
C GLY A 354 6.70 -27.00 3.27
N PHE A 355 6.33 -26.01 2.48
CA PHE A 355 4.95 -25.53 2.40
C PHE A 355 4.26 -26.01 1.14
N LYS A 356 3.02 -26.48 1.29
CA LYS A 356 2.14 -26.90 0.20
C LYS A 356 1.09 -25.83 -0.06
N LEU A 357 0.94 -25.44 -1.34
CA LEU A 357 -0.13 -24.57 -1.76
C LEU A 357 -1.49 -25.28 -1.59
N LEU A 358 -2.41 -24.64 -0.86
CA LEU A 358 -3.79 -25.08 -0.70
C LEU A 358 -4.72 -24.39 -1.70
N ARG A 359 -4.58 -23.09 -1.85
CA ARG A 359 -5.44 -22.28 -2.72
C ARG A 359 -4.73 -21.06 -3.25
N LEU A 360 -5.05 -20.69 -4.48
CA LEU A 360 -4.61 -19.45 -5.12
C LEU A 360 -5.83 -18.59 -5.41
N TYR A 361 -5.76 -17.31 -5.05
CA TYR A 361 -6.75 -16.28 -5.35
C TYR A 361 -6.15 -15.29 -6.33
N GLY A 362 -6.94 -14.78 -7.26
CA GLY A 362 -6.45 -13.82 -8.25
C GLY A 362 -7.46 -12.74 -8.58
N ALA A 363 -7.00 -11.51 -8.74
CA ALA A 363 -7.79 -10.39 -9.23
C ALA A 363 -6.90 -9.31 -9.84
N LYS A 364 -7.26 -8.79 -11.00
CA LYS A 364 -6.65 -7.60 -11.63
C LYS A 364 -5.11 -7.63 -11.69
N GLY A 365 -4.52 -8.76 -12.10
CA GLY A 365 -3.06 -8.89 -12.17
C GLY A 365 -2.38 -9.11 -10.82
N TRP A 366 -3.14 -9.29 -9.73
CA TRP A 366 -2.65 -9.58 -8.38
C TRP A 366 -3.08 -10.95 -7.91
N ALA A 367 -2.28 -11.54 -7.03
CA ALA A 367 -2.56 -12.83 -6.44
C ALA A 367 -2.41 -12.82 -4.91
N ALA A 368 -3.18 -13.70 -4.27
CA ALA A 368 -2.95 -14.16 -2.90
C ALA A 368 -2.88 -15.69 -2.89
N ALA A 369 -2.02 -16.23 -2.06
CA ALA A 369 -1.77 -17.67 -1.99
C ALA A 369 -1.85 -18.16 -0.55
N LEU A 370 -2.62 -19.23 -0.35
CA LEU A 370 -2.78 -19.91 0.93
C LEU A 370 -1.94 -21.19 0.93
N PHE A 371 -1.09 -21.31 1.93
CA PHE A 371 -0.24 -22.48 2.12
C PHE A 371 -0.49 -23.13 3.48
N THR A 372 -0.11 -24.39 3.60
CA THR A 372 0.01 -25.12 4.88
C THR A 372 1.38 -25.79 4.95
N ARG A 373 1.89 -25.98 6.16
CA ARG A 373 3.12 -26.75 6.36
C ARG A 373 2.85 -28.22 6.06
N GLU A 374 3.70 -28.87 5.24
CA GLU A 374 3.66 -30.32 5.10
C GLU A 374 4.24 -30.94 6.37
N HIS A 375 3.54 -31.90 6.96
CA HIS A 375 4.11 -32.75 8.00
C HIS A 375 5.13 -33.68 7.32
N LEU A 376 6.40 -33.53 7.70
CA LEU A 376 7.45 -34.46 7.33
C LEU A 376 7.29 -35.77 8.10
#